data_e082d97e85f457a99551442da3473ff8
#
_entry.id   e082d97e85f457a99551442da3473ff8
#
_cell.length_a   1.000
_cell.length_b   1.000
_cell.length_c   1.000
_cell.angle_alpha   90.00
_cell.angle_beta   90.00
_cell.angle_gamma   90.00
#
_symmetry.space_group_name_H-M   'P 1'
#
loop_
_entity.id
_entity.type
_entity.pdbx_description
1 polymer ?
#
loop_
_entity_poly.entity_id
_entity_poly.type
_entity_poly.pdbx_seq_one_letter_code
_entity_poly.pdbx_strand_id
1 'polypeptide(L)'
;MKKQVSILCGICAGTEYLFCDETFDGLDPVMRQAVKSIFANDMEERKLTPIIASHNLRELEDICDHVGLLHKGGILLSRDLDEMKMNLHKVQCVLKEGMQPEHITGLDILKTERRGKLLTLTVRGSLNQVEFVMQQADPVFYETIPLSLEEIFISETEVVGYDVKKLIF
;
A
#
# COMPACT_ATOMS: atom_id res chain seq x y z
N MET A 1 10.91 -8.97 25.71
CA MET A 1 10.22 -9.98 26.53
C MET A 1 8.79 -9.58 26.95
N LYS A 2 8.52 -8.43 27.59
CA LYS A 2 7.13 -8.09 28.02
C LYS A 2 6.12 -8.07 26.87
N LYS A 3 6.47 -7.45 25.75
CA LYS A 3 5.60 -7.32 24.57
C LYS A 3 5.27 -8.70 23.93
N GLN A 4 6.27 -9.58 23.83
CA GLN A 4 6.09 -10.95 23.34
C GLN A 4 5.09 -11.75 24.20
N VAL A 5 5.22 -11.64 25.52
CA VAL A 5 4.27 -12.27 26.45
C VAL A 5 2.87 -11.69 26.29
N SER A 6 2.74 -10.38 26.14
CA SER A 6 1.44 -9.72 25.92
C SER A 6 0.76 -10.22 24.63
N ILE A 7 1.51 -10.35 23.52
CA ILE A 7 1.01 -10.88 22.27
C ILE A 7 0.51 -12.33 22.44
N LEU A 8 1.34 -13.19 23.05
CA LEU A 8 0.97 -14.58 23.29
C LEU A 8 -0.27 -14.70 24.19
N CYS A 9 -0.37 -13.88 25.23
CA CYS A 9 -1.57 -13.85 26.07
C CYS A 9 -2.82 -13.45 25.28
N GLY A 10 -2.71 -12.44 24.39
CA GLY A 10 -3.80 -12.02 23.53
C GLY A 10 -4.26 -13.14 22.59
N ILE A 11 -3.32 -13.83 21.95
CA ILE A 11 -3.59 -14.96 21.06
C ILE A 11 -4.24 -16.12 21.84
N CYS A 12 -3.67 -16.48 22.99
CA CYS A 12 -4.18 -17.58 23.85
C CYS A 12 -5.53 -17.27 24.50
N ALA A 13 -6.00 -16.03 24.50
CA ALA A 13 -7.32 -15.66 24.99
C ALA A 13 -8.45 -16.27 24.17
N GLY A 14 -8.17 -16.71 22.92
CA GLY A 14 -9.14 -17.40 22.07
C GLY A 14 -10.32 -16.55 21.64
N THR A 15 -10.15 -15.23 21.57
CA THR A 15 -11.21 -14.29 21.16
C THR A 15 -11.40 -14.30 19.64
N GLU A 16 -12.58 -13.93 19.18
CA GLU A 16 -12.88 -13.76 17.75
C GLU A 16 -12.21 -12.53 17.17
N TYR A 17 -12.07 -11.45 17.96
CA TYR A 17 -11.40 -10.20 17.60
C TYR A 17 -10.22 -9.93 18.51
N LEU A 18 -9.09 -9.52 17.96
CA LEU A 18 -7.90 -9.14 18.70
C LEU A 18 -7.43 -7.76 18.27
N PHE A 19 -7.52 -6.79 19.19
CA PHE A 19 -7.02 -5.44 18.95
C PHE A 19 -5.52 -5.35 19.26
N CYS A 20 -4.75 -4.92 18.28
CA CYS A 20 -3.31 -4.84 18.31
C CYS A 20 -2.88 -3.39 18.05
N ASP A 21 -2.28 -2.74 19.05
CA ASP A 21 -1.78 -1.38 18.95
C ASP A 21 -0.25 -1.41 18.91
N GLU A 22 0.35 -0.97 17.79
CA GLU A 22 1.78 -0.97 17.53
C GLU A 22 2.45 -2.31 17.88
N THR A 23 1.79 -3.43 17.56
CA THR A 23 2.15 -4.76 18.08
C THR A 23 3.51 -5.23 17.58
N PHE A 24 3.92 -4.88 16.38
CA PHE A 24 5.18 -5.31 15.77
C PHE A 24 6.37 -4.42 16.15
N ASP A 25 6.13 -3.25 16.74
CA ASP A 25 7.17 -2.32 17.12
C ASP A 25 8.13 -2.90 18.18
N GLY A 26 9.43 -2.75 17.91
CA GLY A 26 10.47 -3.22 18.81
C GLY A 26 10.62 -4.75 18.87
N LEU A 27 9.95 -5.50 17.99
CA LEU A 27 10.25 -6.90 17.76
C LEU A 27 11.43 -7.02 16.79
N ASP A 28 12.31 -7.97 17.06
CA ASP A 28 13.31 -8.35 16.07
C ASP A 28 12.66 -9.03 14.85
N PRO A 29 13.34 -9.10 13.68
CA PRO A 29 12.75 -9.64 12.46
C PRO A 29 12.24 -11.07 12.58
N VAL A 30 12.92 -11.92 13.36
CA VAL A 30 12.53 -13.32 13.54
C VAL A 30 11.24 -13.42 14.36
N MET A 31 11.17 -12.68 15.46
CA MET A 31 9.96 -12.65 16.30
C MET A 31 8.78 -12.02 15.56
N ARG A 32 9.02 -10.99 14.76
CA ARG A 32 7.99 -10.37 13.93
C ARG A 32 7.39 -11.39 12.95
N GLN A 33 8.23 -12.13 12.25
CA GLN A 33 7.79 -13.18 11.33
C GLN A 33 7.03 -14.30 12.05
N ALA A 34 7.48 -14.71 13.24
CA ALA A 34 6.79 -15.71 14.04
C ALA A 34 5.38 -15.25 14.44
N VAL A 35 5.22 -14.00 14.87
CA VAL A 35 3.90 -13.44 15.24
C VAL A 35 3.00 -13.37 14.00
N LYS A 36 3.50 -12.92 12.84
CA LYS A 36 2.72 -12.91 11.59
C LYS A 36 2.24 -14.30 11.21
N SER A 37 3.11 -15.31 11.32
CA SER A 37 2.74 -16.71 11.03
C SER A 37 1.67 -17.25 11.98
N ILE A 38 1.75 -16.89 13.27
CA ILE A 38 0.73 -17.29 14.25
C ILE A 38 -0.62 -16.63 13.92
N PHE A 39 -0.62 -15.33 13.60
CA PHE A 39 -1.86 -14.65 13.21
C PHE A 39 -2.47 -15.27 11.97
N ALA A 40 -1.69 -15.52 10.92
CA ALA A 40 -2.17 -16.16 9.69
C ALA A 40 -2.80 -17.52 9.96
N ASN A 41 -2.16 -18.35 10.78
CA ASN A 41 -2.67 -19.66 11.18
C ASN A 41 -3.97 -19.56 11.95
N ASP A 42 -4.05 -18.65 12.94
CA ASP A 42 -5.25 -18.44 13.75
C ASP A 42 -6.42 -17.81 12.96
N MET A 43 -6.13 -16.98 11.98
CA MET A 43 -7.13 -16.46 11.04
C MET A 43 -7.77 -17.61 10.23
N GLU A 44 -6.96 -18.56 9.78
CA GLU A 44 -7.43 -19.71 9.01
C GLU A 44 -8.18 -20.71 9.88
N GLU A 45 -7.60 -21.15 11.00
CA GLU A 45 -8.11 -22.24 11.83
C GLU A 45 -9.26 -21.81 12.75
N ARG A 46 -9.13 -20.64 13.39
CA ARG A 46 -10.07 -20.17 14.42
C ARG A 46 -10.94 -19.00 13.99
N LYS A 47 -10.77 -18.50 12.75
CA LYS A 47 -11.46 -17.32 12.25
C LYS A 47 -11.18 -16.06 13.10
N LEU A 48 -9.98 -15.99 13.67
CA LEU A 48 -9.52 -14.78 14.36
C LEU A 48 -9.51 -13.60 13.39
N THR A 49 -10.02 -12.46 13.82
CA THR A 49 -9.90 -11.18 13.09
C THR A 49 -8.99 -10.25 13.87
N PRO A 50 -7.69 -10.15 13.53
CA PRO A 50 -6.81 -9.17 14.13
C PRO A 50 -7.09 -7.78 13.57
N ILE A 51 -7.27 -6.79 14.45
CA ILE A 51 -7.43 -5.38 14.10
C ILE A 51 -6.14 -4.67 14.54
N ILE A 52 -5.29 -4.32 13.58
CA ILE A 52 -3.94 -3.87 13.85
C ILE A 52 -3.84 -2.37 13.55
N ALA A 53 -3.53 -1.58 14.58
CA ALA A 53 -3.13 -0.19 14.42
C ALA A 53 -1.59 -0.11 14.36
N SER A 54 -1.07 0.50 13.32
CA SER A 54 0.37 0.74 13.16
C SER A 54 0.61 1.97 12.27
N HIS A 55 1.72 2.65 12.50
CA HIS A 55 2.25 3.69 11.63
C HIS A 55 3.22 3.13 10.57
N ASN A 56 3.58 1.84 10.66
CA ASN A 56 4.46 1.17 9.71
C ASN A 56 3.64 0.42 8.66
N LEU A 57 3.35 1.08 7.55
CA LEU A 57 2.52 0.54 6.47
C LEU A 57 3.11 -0.72 5.82
N ARG A 58 4.44 -0.86 5.80
CA ARG A 58 5.10 -2.07 5.26
C ARG A 58 4.79 -3.32 6.08
N GLU A 59 4.63 -3.17 7.39
CA GLU A 59 4.26 -4.29 8.25
C GLU A 59 2.82 -4.74 8.02
N LEU A 60 1.92 -3.78 7.79
CA LEU A 60 0.51 -4.04 7.48
C LEU A 60 0.34 -4.69 6.10
N GLU A 61 1.14 -4.28 5.13
CA GLU A 61 1.09 -4.78 3.76
C GLU A 61 1.25 -6.31 3.64
N ASP A 62 2.01 -6.90 4.56
CA ASP A 62 2.31 -8.34 4.55
C ASP A 62 1.23 -9.20 5.26
N ILE A 63 0.29 -8.59 6.00
CA ILE A 63 -0.62 -9.35 6.86
C ILE A 63 -2.08 -8.93 6.75
N CYS A 64 -2.35 -7.71 6.31
CA CYS A 64 -3.71 -7.17 6.22
C CYS A 64 -4.27 -7.38 4.81
N ASP A 65 -5.51 -7.81 4.74
CA ASP A 65 -6.34 -7.86 3.53
C ASP A 65 -7.19 -6.59 3.38
N HIS A 66 -7.45 -5.88 4.48
CA HIS A 66 -8.22 -4.64 4.50
C HIS A 66 -7.50 -3.54 5.27
N VAL A 67 -7.53 -2.32 4.75
CA VAL A 67 -6.87 -1.16 5.37
C VAL A 67 -7.85 -0.02 5.57
N GLY A 68 -7.66 0.68 6.69
CA GLY A 68 -8.42 1.88 7.02
C GLY A 68 -7.54 3.01 7.50
N LEU A 69 -7.85 4.24 7.08
CA LEU A 69 -7.24 5.45 7.59
C LEU A 69 -8.21 6.20 8.50
N LEU A 70 -7.80 6.36 9.74
CA LEU A 70 -8.49 7.20 10.71
C LEU A 70 -7.90 8.61 10.71
N HIS A 71 -8.74 9.61 10.57
CA HIS A 71 -8.33 11.01 10.65
C HIS A 71 -9.37 11.85 11.38
N LYS A 72 -8.96 12.63 12.38
CA LYS A 72 -9.81 13.53 13.18
C LYS A 72 -11.10 12.87 13.70
N GLY A 73 -11.00 11.60 14.13
CA GLY A 73 -12.11 10.82 14.68
C GLY A 73 -13.07 10.24 13.63
N GLY A 74 -12.75 10.33 12.34
CA GLY A 74 -13.50 9.72 11.25
C GLY A 74 -12.67 8.78 10.42
N ILE A 75 -13.34 7.94 9.62
CA ILE A 75 -12.70 7.07 8.62
C ILE A 75 -12.56 7.88 7.33
N LEU A 76 -11.32 8.17 6.93
CA LEU A 76 -11.02 8.85 5.69
C LEU A 76 -11.00 7.88 4.50
N LEU A 77 -10.49 6.67 4.72
CA LEU A 77 -10.37 5.61 3.74
C LEU A 77 -10.64 4.27 4.44
N SER A 78 -11.36 3.37 3.77
CA SER A 78 -11.55 1.97 4.19
C SER A 78 -11.72 1.13 2.93
N ARG A 79 -10.74 0.29 2.59
CA ARG A 79 -10.70 -0.48 1.35
C ARG A 79 -9.94 -1.79 1.48
N ASP A 80 -10.29 -2.72 0.61
CA ASP A 80 -9.53 -3.93 0.36
C ASP A 80 -8.17 -3.59 -0.26
N LEU A 81 -7.10 -4.21 0.25
CA LEU A 81 -5.72 -3.92 -0.16
C LEU A 81 -5.42 -4.42 -1.57
N ASP A 82 -5.91 -5.61 -1.91
CA ASP A 82 -5.69 -6.18 -3.24
C ASP A 82 -6.43 -5.38 -4.31
N GLU A 83 -7.67 -4.94 -4.02
CA GLU A 83 -8.42 -4.05 -4.90
C GLU A 83 -7.67 -2.73 -5.16
N MET A 84 -7.07 -2.15 -4.11
CA MET A 84 -6.25 -0.94 -4.25
C MET A 84 -5.02 -1.18 -5.12
N LYS A 85 -4.32 -2.31 -4.91
CA LYS A 85 -3.13 -2.69 -5.69
C LYS A 85 -3.44 -2.99 -7.16
N MET A 86 -4.63 -3.54 -7.45
CA MET A 86 -5.05 -3.84 -8.82
C MET A 86 -5.38 -2.60 -9.66
N ASN A 87 -5.71 -1.49 -9.02
CA ASN A 87 -6.18 -0.28 -9.68
C ASN A 87 -5.15 0.86 -9.75
N LEU A 88 -3.99 0.69 -9.12
CA LEU A 88 -2.93 1.70 -9.11
C LEU A 88 -1.61 1.09 -9.54
N HIS A 89 -0.97 1.70 -10.50
CA HIS A 89 0.30 1.23 -11.05
C HIS A 89 1.33 2.36 -11.13
N LYS A 90 2.59 2.00 -10.92
CA LYS A 90 3.73 2.86 -11.19
C LYS A 90 4.35 2.43 -12.52
N VAL A 91 4.47 3.34 -13.46
CA VAL A 91 5.11 3.11 -14.75
C VAL A 91 6.38 3.93 -14.82
N GLN A 92 7.51 3.27 -14.96
CA GLN A 92 8.76 3.93 -15.30
C GLN A 92 8.96 3.85 -16.81
N CYS A 93 9.20 4.97 -17.45
CA CYS A 93 9.40 5.01 -18.91
C CYS A 93 10.40 6.06 -19.36
N VAL A 94 10.96 5.83 -20.53
CA VAL A 94 11.77 6.80 -21.28
C VAL A 94 11.06 7.04 -22.60
N LEU A 95 10.55 8.24 -22.78
CA LEU A 95 9.86 8.63 -24.01
C LEU A 95 10.85 8.92 -25.14
N LYS A 96 10.38 8.78 -26.38
CA LYS A 96 11.13 9.19 -27.58
C LYS A 96 11.33 10.71 -27.61
N GLU A 97 12.33 11.15 -28.32
CA GLU A 97 12.65 12.58 -28.47
C GLU A 97 11.46 13.34 -29.07
N GLY A 98 11.07 14.46 -28.45
CA GLY A 98 9.88 15.24 -28.84
C GLY A 98 8.56 14.77 -28.21
N MET A 99 8.52 13.64 -27.51
CA MET A 99 7.34 13.16 -26.79
C MET A 99 7.31 13.71 -25.35
N GLN A 100 6.13 14.09 -24.88
CA GLN A 100 5.89 14.58 -23.53
C GLN A 100 4.85 13.67 -22.84
N PRO A 101 4.81 13.61 -21.49
CA PRO A 101 3.82 12.80 -20.75
C PRO A 101 2.37 13.11 -21.14
N GLU A 102 2.08 14.35 -21.50
CA GLU A 102 0.76 14.84 -21.92
C GLU A 102 0.27 14.20 -23.23
N HIS A 103 1.16 13.61 -24.01
CA HIS A 103 0.82 12.87 -25.22
C HIS A 103 0.35 11.43 -24.93
N ILE A 104 0.55 10.95 -23.69
CA ILE A 104 0.04 9.65 -23.26
C ILE A 104 -1.43 9.82 -22.89
N THR A 105 -2.31 9.53 -23.83
CA THR A 105 -3.76 9.65 -23.64
C THR A 105 -4.37 8.28 -23.29
N GLY A 106 -5.43 8.28 -22.49
CA GLY A 106 -6.14 7.05 -22.13
C GLY A 106 -5.73 6.44 -20.78
N LEU A 107 -4.84 7.11 -20.02
CA LEU A 107 -4.54 6.80 -18.63
C LEU A 107 -4.91 7.97 -17.72
N ASP A 108 -5.43 7.65 -16.54
CA ASP A 108 -5.61 8.61 -15.46
C ASP A 108 -4.27 8.75 -14.71
N ILE A 109 -3.48 9.76 -15.08
CA ILE A 109 -2.16 10.02 -14.51
C ILE A 109 -2.34 10.88 -13.26
N LEU A 110 -2.16 10.26 -12.08
CA LEU A 110 -2.28 10.93 -10.79
C LEU A 110 -1.03 11.75 -10.44
N LYS A 111 0.15 11.22 -10.80
CA LYS A 111 1.43 11.85 -10.48
C LYS A 111 2.45 11.61 -11.58
N THR A 112 3.26 12.62 -11.85
CA THR A 112 4.40 12.54 -12.78
C THR A 112 5.65 13.03 -12.08
N GLU A 113 6.68 12.19 -12.05
CA GLU A 113 8.01 12.55 -11.56
C GLU A 113 9.02 12.37 -12.67
N ARG A 114 10.01 13.28 -12.76
CA ARG A 114 11.04 13.22 -13.78
C ARG A 114 12.43 13.26 -13.17
N ARG A 115 13.27 12.30 -13.56
CA ARG A 115 14.70 12.27 -13.24
C ARG A 115 15.51 12.13 -14.53
N GLY A 116 15.98 13.26 -15.06
CA GLY A 116 16.65 13.28 -16.35
C GLY A 116 15.71 12.85 -17.49
N LYS A 117 16.01 11.74 -18.17
CA LYS A 117 15.16 11.16 -19.22
C LYS A 117 14.14 10.15 -18.69
N LEU A 118 14.31 9.66 -17.47
CA LEU A 118 13.41 8.72 -16.85
C LEU A 118 12.18 9.44 -16.29
N LEU A 119 11.01 9.02 -16.69
CA LEU A 119 9.71 9.42 -16.15
C LEU A 119 9.17 8.32 -15.25
N THR A 120 8.62 8.70 -14.12
CA THR A 120 7.86 7.81 -13.24
C THR A 120 6.44 8.36 -13.18
N LEU A 121 5.48 7.58 -13.66
CA LEU A 121 4.05 7.92 -13.69
C LEU A 121 3.34 7.06 -12.65
N THR A 122 2.53 7.66 -11.79
CA THR A 122 1.54 6.93 -10.99
C THR A 122 0.22 7.04 -11.72
N VAL A 123 -0.35 5.92 -12.12
CA VAL A 123 -1.53 5.86 -12.97
C VAL A 123 -2.63 5.03 -12.34
N ARG A 124 -3.89 5.44 -12.54
CA ARG A 124 -5.07 4.68 -12.17
C ARG A 124 -5.61 3.97 -13.40
N GLY A 125 -5.92 2.68 -13.26
CA GLY A 125 -6.46 1.83 -14.30
C GLY A 125 -6.01 0.38 -14.12
N SER A 126 -6.57 -0.55 -14.90
CA SER A 126 -6.13 -1.94 -14.90
C SER A 126 -4.77 -2.09 -15.58
N LEU A 127 -4.00 -3.12 -15.18
CA LEU A 127 -2.70 -3.42 -15.78
C LEU A 127 -2.79 -3.55 -17.31
N ASN A 128 -3.82 -4.24 -17.83
CA ASN A 128 -4.04 -4.41 -19.26
C ASN A 128 -4.24 -3.07 -19.99
N GLN A 129 -4.95 -2.13 -19.37
CA GLN A 129 -5.13 -0.78 -19.91
C GLN A 129 -3.81 -0.02 -19.96
N VAL A 130 -3.03 -0.11 -18.88
CA VAL A 130 -1.70 0.53 -18.79
C VAL A 130 -0.77 -0.01 -19.88
N GLU A 131 -0.67 -1.32 -19.99
CA GLU A 131 0.15 -1.97 -21.02
C GLU A 131 -0.27 -1.59 -22.44
N PHE A 132 -1.58 -1.61 -22.73
CA PHE A 132 -2.11 -1.23 -24.03
C PHE A 132 -1.75 0.21 -24.41
N VAL A 133 -1.93 1.16 -23.51
CA VAL A 133 -1.62 2.57 -23.76
C VAL A 133 -0.11 2.79 -23.89
N MET A 134 0.69 2.12 -23.07
CA MET A 134 2.15 2.24 -23.18
C MET A 134 2.70 1.61 -24.47
N GLN A 135 2.10 0.52 -24.95
CA GLN A 135 2.45 -0.04 -26.26
C GLN A 135 2.10 0.93 -27.41
N GLN A 136 0.96 1.61 -27.34
CA GLN A 136 0.59 2.63 -28.34
C GLN A 136 1.51 3.87 -28.30
N ALA A 137 1.91 4.29 -27.10
CA ALA A 137 2.83 5.40 -26.92
C ALA A 137 4.26 5.09 -27.44
N ASP A 138 4.58 3.80 -27.64
CA ASP A 138 5.85 3.32 -28.21
C ASP A 138 7.08 4.02 -27.61
N PRO A 139 7.27 3.99 -26.28
CA PRO A 139 8.41 4.59 -25.62
C PRO A 139 9.71 3.82 -25.94
N VAL A 140 10.86 4.44 -25.71
CA VAL A 140 12.17 3.76 -25.81
C VAL A 140 12.26 2.59 -24.85
N PHE A 141 11.68 2.77 -23.66
CA PHE A 141 11.62 1.79 -22.59
C PHE A 141 10.40 2.07 -21.71
N TYR A 142 9.75 1.03 -21.22
CA TYR A 142 8.85 1.12 -20.06
C TYR A 142 8.86 -0.16 -19.25
N GLU A 143 8.56 -0.01 -17.97
CA GLU A 143 8.27 -1.11 -17.05
C GLU A 143 7.16 -0.70 -16.07
N THR A 144 6.35 -1.66 -15.67
CA THR A 144 5.32 -1.46 -14.65
C THR A 144 5.80 -2.06 -13.33
N ILE A 145 5.80 -1.24 -12.29
CA ILE A 145 6.27 -1.60 -10.96
C ILE A 145 5.07 -1.56 -10.01
N PRO A 146 4.86 -2.57 -9.17
CA PRO A 146 3.82 -2.51 -8.14
C PRO A 146 4.11 -1.36 -7.17
N LEU A 147 3.04 -0.68 -6.74
CA LEU A 147 3.15 0.30 -5.67
C LEU A 147 3.16 -0.41 -4.31
N SER A 148 3.96 0.13 -3.38
CA SER A 148 3.85 -0.22 -1.97
C SER A 148 2.56 0.34 -1.37
N LEU A 149 2.09 -0.23 -0.27
CA LEU A 149 0.94 0.30 0.48
C LEU A 149 1.14 1.78 0.86
N GLU A 150 2.36 2.19 1.20
CA GLU A 150 2.70 3.57 1.51
C GLU A 150 2.46 4.51 0.31
N GLU A 151 2.88 4.11 -0.89
CA GLU A 151 2.69 4.90 -2.11
C GLU A 151 1.22 4.96 -2.53
N ILE A 152 0.50 3.85 -2.42
CA ILE A 152 -0.95 3.79 -2.64
C ILE A 152 -1.67 4.74 -1.68
N PHE A 153 -1.31 4.68 -0.41
CA PHE A 153 -1.90 5.48 0.64
C PHE A 153 -1.71 6.98 0.41
N ILE A 154 -0.49 7.40 0.04
CA ILE A 154 -0.19 8.79 -0.32
C ILE A 154 -1.05 9.22 -1.51
N SER A 155 -1.11 8.39 -2.57
CA SER A 155 -1.86 8.71 -3.78
C SER A 155 -3.37 8.85 -3.53
N GLU A 156 -3.96 7.96 -2.73
CA GLU A 156 -5.39 8.00 -2.39
C GLU A 156 -5.73 9.16 -1.45
N THR A 157 -4.84 9.51 -0.53
CA THR A 157 -5.08 10.63 0.40
C THR A 157 -4.90 11.99 -0.26
N GLU A 158 -4.00 12.13 -1.22
CA GLU A 158 -3.86 13.37 -2.02
C GLU A 158 -5.14 13.67 -2.81
N VAL A 159 -5.80 12.65 -3.37
CA VAL A 159 -7.06 12.80 -4.10
C VAL A 159 -8.19 13.32 -3.18
N VAL A 160 -8.22 12.93 -1.92
CA VAL A 160 -9.22 13.39 -0.93
C VAL A 160 -8.90 14.77 -0.35
N GLY A 161 -7.79 15.39 -0.82
CA GLY A 161 -7.36 16.72 -0.36
C GLY A 161 -6.60 16.69 0.98
N TYR A 162 -6.12 15.53 1.37
CA TYR A 162 -5.27 15.35 2.54
C TYR A 162 -3.81 15.72 2.17
N ASP A 163 -3.42 16.94 2.50
CA ASP A 163 -2.06 17.42 2.24
C ASP A 163 -1.11 16.88 3.33
N VAL A 164 -0.49 15.73 3.05
CA VAL A 164 0.50 15.10 3.94
C VAL A 164 1.64 16.08 4.29
N LYS A 165 1.95 17.04 3.41
CA LYS A 165 2.99 18.05 3.64
C LYS A 165 2.64 19.01 4.79
N LYS A 166 1.36 19.21 5.10
CA LYS A 166 0.91 20.04 6.23
C LYS A 166 1.02 19.35 7.59
N LEU A 167 1.38 18.07 7.64
CA LEU A 167 1.56 17.32 8.89
C LEU A 167 3.01 17.32 9.38
N ILE A 168 3.96 17.68 8.52
CA ILE A 168 5.39 17.57 8.81
C ILE A 168 5.99 18.94 9.20
N PHE A 169 5.19 20.03 9.14
CA PHE A 169 5.63 21.37 9.51
C PHE A 169 4.62 22.09 10.40
#